data_7b79e0b1574f66bbfce1f47826917753
#
_entry.id   7b79e0b1574f66bbfce1f47826917753
#
_cell.length_a   1.000
_cell.length_b   1.000
_cell.length_c   1.000
_cell.angle_alpha   90.00
_cell.angle_beta   90.00
_cell.angle_gamma   90.00
#
_symmetry.space_group_name_H-M   'P 1'
#
loop_
_entity.id
_entity.type
_entity.pdbx_description
1 polymer ?
#
loop_
_entity_poly.entity_id
_entity_poly.type
_entity_poly.pdbx_seq_one_letter_code
_entity_poly.pdbx_strand_id
1 'polypeptide(L)'
;MENFWLKSIFFSTTSLKSLKQIIIFTDSRIDSATIKIHFYSVDENGAPGKELLNKDFVVTLNKGVLRHKFDVSHFDMVFPEKGIFVAYEKLLIESNKTGTKYQPYVLYNFVERDFFYTYAYGKWTKQQADLQEKLQLNEPSINLILSN
;
A
#
# COMPACT_ATOMS: atom_id res chain seq x y z
N MET A 1 -0.87 -13.26 -17.19
CA MET A 1 -0.53 -11.85 -16.95
C MET A 1 -0.28 -11.64 -15.45
N GLU A 2 0.83 -11.08 -15.12
CA GLU A 2 1.19 -10.85 -13.75
C GLU A 2 0.41 -9.68 -13.15
N ASN A 3 -0.07 -9.88 -11.94
CA ASN A 3 -0.87 -8.91 -11.23
C ASN A 3 0.00 -8.11 -10.25
N PHE A 4 0.93 -7.31 -10.78
CA PHE A 4 1.86 -6.52 -9.96
C PHE A 4 1.26 -5.22 -9.41
N TRP A 5 -0.01 -4.98 -9.66
CA TRP A 5 -0.67 -3.76 -9.21
C TRP A 5 -1.22 -3.83 -7.78
N LEU A 6 -0.98 -4.94 -7.09
CA LEU A 6 -1.29 -5.06 -5.66
C LEU A 6 0.01 -5.34 -4.91
N LYS A 7 0.48 -4.34 -4.18
CA LYS A 7 1.72 -4.42 -3.39
C LYS A 7 1.45 -4.04 -1.95
N SER A 8 2.06 -4.77 -1.03
CA SER A 8 1.81 -4.66 0.39
C SER A 8 3.11 -4.40 1.16
N ILE A 9 3.08 -3.42 2.06
CA ILE A 9 4.21 -3.02 2.88
C ILE A 9 3.88 -3.28 4.34
N PHE A 10 4.82 -3.88 5.06
CA PHE A 10 4.68 -4.18 6.48
C PHE A 10 5.02 -2.97 7.35
N PHE A 11 4.18 -2.72 8.35
CA PHE A 11 4.40 -1.72 9.39
C PHE A 11 4.20 -2.36 10.76
N SER A 12 5.00 -1.93 11.75
CA SER A 12 4.86 -2.39 13.13
C SER A 12 5.07 -1.24 14.11
N THR A 13 4.57 -1.40 15.32
CA THR A 13 4.79 -0.45 16.41
C THR A 13 4.97 -1.23 17.70
N THR A 14 5.72 -0.66 18.65
CA THR A 14 5.99 -1.28 19.94
C THR A 14 4.97 -0.92 21.01
N SER A 15 4.04 0.00 20.71
CA SER A 15 3.03 0.47 21.65
C SER A 15 1.65 0.44 21.03
N LEU A 16 0.62 0.41 21.89
CA LEU A 16 -0.77 0.45 21.42
C LEU A 16 -1.07 1.80 20.80
N LYS A 17 -1.42 1.79 19.50
CA LYS A 17 -1.68 2.99 18.72
C LYS A 17 -2.89 2.80 17.83
N SER A 18 -3.52 3.90 17.46
CA SER A 18 -4.60 3.92 16.48
C SER A 18 -4.11 4.52 15.16
N LEU A 19 -4.58 3.96 14.07
CA LEU A 19 -4.27 4.47 12.73
C LEU A 19 -5.11 5.72 12.46
N LYS A 20 -4.45 6.83 12.12
CA LYS A 20 -5.11 8.11 11.89
C LYS A 20 -5.11 8.52 10.44
N GLN A 21 -3.98 8.44 9.77
CA GLN A 21 -3.85 8.89 8.39
C GLN A 21 -2.94 7.96 7.61
N ILE A 22 -3.21 7.90 6.32
CA ILE A 22 -2.31 7.27 5.35
C ILE A 22 -1.83 8.34 4.38
N ILE A 23 -0.54 8.34 4.09
CA ILE A 23 0.09 9.26 3.16
C ILE A 23 0.64 8.44 2.00
N ILE A 24 0.30 8.85 0.78
CA ILE A 24 0.77 8.18 -0.43
C ILE A 24 1.21 9.21 -1.46
N PHE A 25 2.36 8.97 -2.07
CA PHE A 25 2.90 9.81 -3.13
C PHE A 25 2.56 9.21 -4.48
N THR A 26 1.96 10.01 -5.34
CA THR A 26 1.52 9.54 -6.66
C THR A 26 1.89 10.52 -7.76
N ASP A 27 1.94 10.01 -8.97
CA ASP A 27 2.02 10.79 -10.20
C ASP A 27 0.84 10.39 -11.07
N SER A 28 -0.09 11.31 -11.27
CA SER A 28 -1.25 11.07 -12.13
C SER A 28 -1.30 12.06 -13.27
N ARG A 29 -1.53 11.56 -14.47
CA ARG A 29 -1.69 12.38 -15.66
C ARG A 29 -3.12 12.87 -15.87
N ILE A 30 -4.05 12.39 -15.07
CA ILE A 30 -5.47 12.74 -15.15
C ILE A 30 -5.99 13.12 -13.78
N ASP A 31 -7.04 13.96 -13.76
CA ASP A 31 -7.77 14.24 -12.54
C ASP A 31 -8.68 13.07 -12.16
N SER A 32 -8.93 12.93 -10.88
CA SER A 32 -9.89 11.96 -10.34
C SER A 32 -9.55 10.50 -10.63
N ALA A 33 -8.26 10.19 -10.82
CA ALA A 33 -7.84 8.80 -10.83
C ALA A 33 -8.08 8.17 -9.46
N THR A 34 -8.41 6.90 -9.43
CA THR A 34 -8.73 6.20 -8.19
C THR A 34 -7.82 5.01 -7.97
N ILE A 35 -7.52 4.74 -6.71
CA ILE A 35 -6.86 3.50 -6.28
C ILE A 35 -7.62 2.93 -5.10
N LYS A 36 -7.45 1.64 -4.88
CA LYS A 36 -8.01 0.96 -3.73
C LYS A 36 -6.89 0.70 -2.72
N ILE A 37 -7.18 0.97 -1.46
CA ILE A 37 -6.22 0.76 -0.37
C ILE A 37 -6.75 -0.38 0.50
N HIS A 38 -5.84 -1.29 0.85
CA HIS A 38 -6.16 -2.45 1.68
C HIS A 38 -5.31 -2.42 2.94
N PHE A 39 -5.90 -2.91 4.02
CA PHE A 39 -5.19 -3.15 5.27
C PHE A 39 -5.36 -4.62 5.63
N TYR A 40 -4.23 -5.33 5.76
CA TYR A 40 -4.24 -6.76 6.06
C TYR A 40 -3.61 -7.03 7.42
N SER A 41 -4.16 -8.00 8.15
CA SER A 41 -3.48 -8.55 9.32
C SER A 41 -2.24 -9.34 8.87
N VAL A 42 -1.40 -9.69 9.83
CA VAL A 42 -0.25 -10.57 9.59
C VAL A 42 -0.68 -11.99 9.91
N ASP A 43 -0.49 -12.91 8.96
CA ASP A 43 -0.86 -14.30 9.17
C ASP A 43 0.22 -15.06 9.98
N GLU A 44 0.00 -16.35 10.20
CA GLU A 44 0.89 -17.18 10.98
C GLU A 44 2.29 -17.36 10.36
N ASN A 45 2.42 -17.11 9.05
CA ASN A 45 3.68 -17.19 8.32
C ASN A 45 4.36 -15.83 8.15
N GLY A 46 3.79 -14.78 8.71
CA GLY A 46 4.31 -13.43 8.56
C GLY A 46 3.91 -12.73 7.25
N ALA A 47 3.00 -13.31 6.49
CA ALA A 47 2.49 -12.77 5.24
C ALA A 47 1.19 -12.00 5.45
N PRO A 48 0.73 -11.21 4.44
CA PRO A 48 -0.58 -10.58 4.54
C PRO A 48 -1.70 -11.61 4.70
N GLY A 49 -2.53 -11.41 5.70
CA GLY A 49 -3.63 -12.31 6.05
C GLY A 49 -4.98 -11.77 5.66
N LYS A 50 -5.87 -11.58 6.63
CA LYS A 50 -7.23 -11.09 6.39
C LYS A 50 -7.27 -9.59 6.20
N GLU A 51 -8.17 -9.12 5.34
CA GLU A 51 -8.48 -7.70 5.28
C GLU A 51 -9.12 -7.23 6.58
N LEU A 52 -8.65 -6.09 7.08
CA LEU A 52 -9.13 -5.52 8.33
C LEU A 52 -10.37 -4.64 8.14
N LEU A 53 -10.60 -4.15 6.93
CA LEU A 53 -11.80 -3.41 6.59
C LEU A 53 -12.83 -4.35 5.97
N ASN A 54 -14.10 -4.17 6.33
CA ASN A 54 -15.21 -4.96 5.80
C ASN A 54 -15.85 -4.33 4.56
N LYS A 55 -15.28 -3.25 4.05
CA LYS A 55 -15.75 -2.55 2.85
C LYS A 55 -14.57 -2.01 2.06
N ASP A 56 -14.80 -1.72 0.79
CA ASP A 56 -13.78 -1.18 -0.08
C ASP A 56 -13.39 0.24 0.33
N PHE A 57 -12.09 0.52 0.34
CA PHE A 57 -11.57 1.84 0.59
C PHE A 57 -10.92 2.35 -0.70
N VAL A 58 -11.69 3.11 -1.47
CA VAL A 58 -11.26 3.69 -2.74
C VAL A 58 -11.01 5.18 -2.52
N VAL A 59 -9.85 5.66 -2.93
CA VAL A 59 -9.48 7.07 -2.80
C VAL A 59 -9.30 7.69 -4.17
N THR A 60 -9.63 8.97 -4.28
CA THR A 60 -9.52 9.77 -5.50
C THR A 60 -8.31 10.67 -5.40
N LEU A 61 -7.53 10.73 -6.47
CA LEU A 61 -6.27 11.43 -6.52
C LEU A 61 -6.32 12.57 -7.53
N ASN A 62 -5.67 13.67 -7.20
CA ASN A 62 -5.56 14.80 -8.10
C ASN A 62 -4.42 14.60 -9.10
N LYS A 63 -4.54 15.26 -10.25
CA LYS A 63 -3.51 15.26 -11.29
C LYS A 63 -2.21 15.87 -10.77
N GLY A 64 -1.10 15.29 -11.20
CA GLY A 64 0.25 15.78 -10.90
C GLY A 64 1.03 14.85 -9.99
N VAL A 65 2.25 15.27 -9.67
CA VAL A 65 3.11 14.59 -8.71
C VAL A 65 2.80 15.17 -7.35
N LEU A 66 2.08 14.43 -6.52
CA LEU A 66 1.47 14.94 -5.30
C LEU A 66 1.63 13.97 -4.13
N ARG A 67 1.68 14.56 -2.94
CA ARG A 67 1.59 13.86 -1.67
C ARG A 67 0.14 13.95 -1.20
N HIS A 68 -0.52 12.81 -1.15
CA HIS A 68 -1.90 12.72 -0.69
C HIS A 68 -1.96 12.23 0.74
N LYS A 69 -2.83 12.85 1.53
CA LYS A 69 -3.06 12.47 2.91
C LYS A 69 -4.54 12.15 3.08
N PHE A 70 -4.84 10.93 3.53
CA PHE A 70 -6.21 10.48 3.74
C PHE A 70 -6.44 10.20 5.21
N ASP A 71 -7.51 10.78 5.76
CA ASP A 71 -7.94 10.51 7.12
C ASP A 71 -8.62 9.14 7.17
N VAL A 72 -8.10 8.25 8.00
CA VAL A 72 -8.66 6.91 8.21
C VAL A 72 -9.05 6.70 9.68
N SER A 73 -9.09 7.77 10.47
CA SER A 73 -9.43 7.69 11.88
C SER A 73 -10.84 7.15 12.13
N HIS A 74 -11.76 7.39 11.18
CA HIS A 74 -13.14 6.92 11.26
C HIS A 74 -13.30 5.41 11.13
N PHE A 75 -12.25 4.71 10.72
CA PHE A 75 -12.25 3.24 10.72
C PHE A 75 -12.00 2.65 12.10
N ASP A 76 -11.62 3.47 13.08
CA ASP A 76 -11.33 3.05 14.45
C ASP A 76 -10.37 1.86 14.52
N MET A 77 -9.35 1.88 13.66
CA MET A 77 -8.41 0.78 13.54
C MET A 77 -7.29 0.91 14.56
N VAL A 78 -7.30 0.01 15.55
CA VAL A 78 -6.19 -0.15 16.47
C VAL A 78 -5.11 -0.98 15.78
N PHE A 79 -3.87 -0.52 15.88
CA PHE A 79 -2.74 -1.18 15.25
C PHE A 79 -2.55 -2.57 15.86
N PRO A 80 -2.63 -3.65 15.07
CA PRO A 80 -2.49 -5.00 15.61
C PRO A 80 -1.12 -5.25 16.21
N GLU A 81 -1.07 -6.11 17.25
CA GLU A 81 0.17 -6.44 17.93
C GLU A 81 1.25 -6.99 16.99
N LYS A 82 0.85 -7.84 16.05
CA LYS A 82 1.78 -8.43 15.07
C LYS A 82 2.15 -7.49 13.93
N GLY A 83 1.56 -6.29 13.89
CA GLY A 83 1.76 -5.36 12.81
C GLY A 83 0.63 -5.38 11.78
N ILE A 84 0.81 -4.63 10.73
CA ILE A 84 -0.19 -4.46 9.67
C ILE A 84 0.52 -4.42 8.32
N PHE A 85 -0.14 -4.95 7.31
CA PHE A 85 0.25 -4.72 5.93
C PHE A 85 -0.68 -3.69 5.31
N VAL A 86 -0.11 -2.68 4.68
CA VAL A 86 -0.85 -1.68 3.91
C VAL A 86 -0.52 -1.89 2.44
N ALA A 87 -1.55 -2.03 1.64
CA ALA A 87 -1.40 -2.28 0.22
C ALA A 87 -2.19 -1.27 -0.61
N TYR A 88 -1.70 -0.94 -1.79
CA TYR A 88 -2.50 -0.28 -2.78
C TYR A 88 -2.77 -1.22 -3.95
N GLU A 89 -3.95 -1.05 -4.53
CA GLU A 89 -4.35 -1.79 -5.73
C GLU A 89 -4.62 -0.80 -6.85
N LYS A 90 -3.90 -0.98 -7.95
CA LYS A 90 -4.12 -0.19 -9.15
C LYS A 90 -5.38 -0.69 -9.85
N LEU A 91 -6.33 0.20 -10.10
CA LEU A 91 -7.59 -0.17 -10.72
C LEU A 91 -7.51 0.01 -12.24
N LEU A 92 -7.67 -1.07 -12.97
CA LEU A 92 -7.60 -1.09 -14.43
C LEU A 92 -9.00 -0.84 -15.01
N ILE A 93 -9.52 0.35 -14.77
CA ILE A 93 -10.85 0.79 -15.20
C ILE A 93 -10.72 1.94 -16.21
N GLU A 94 -11.72 2.12 -17.08
CA GLU A 94 -11.69 3.12 -18.13
C GLU A 94 -11.48 4.54 -17.62
N SER A 95 -12.09 4.87 -16.47
CA SER A 95 -11.93 6.22 -15.88
C SER A 95 -10.50 6.53 -15.44
N ASN A 96 -9.66 5.51 -15.25
CA ASN A 96 -8.25 5.67 -14.90
C ASN A 96 -7.32 5.62 -16.11
N LYS A 97 -7.87 5.39 -17.30
CA LYS A 97 -7.05 5.14 -18.49
C LYS A 97 -6.73 6.43 -19.23
N THR A 98 -5.47 6.56 -19.65
CA THR A 98 -5.08 7.59 -20.59
C THR A 98 -4.19 6.96 -21.68
N GLY A 99 -4.63 7.02 -22.93
CA GLY A 99 -3.99 6.27 -24.01
C GLY A 99 -4.07 4.77 -23.72
N THR A 100 -2.91 4.12 -23.64
CA THR A 100 -2.81 2.69 -23.34
C THR A 100 -2.42 2.42 -21.87
N LYS A 101 -2.31 3.46 -21.07
CA LYS A 101 -1.80 3.36 -19.69
C LYS A 101 -2.88 3.71 -18.68
N TYR A 102 -2.78 3.08 -17.51
CA TYR A 102 -3.69 3.32 -16.39
C TYR A 102 -3.02 4.18 -15.33
N GLN A 103 -3.75 5.17 -14.86
CA GLN A 103 -3.30 6.09 -13.82
C GLN A 103 -3.89 5.70 -12.46
N PRO A 104 -3.31 6.14 -11.35
CA PRO A 104 -2.03 6.85 -11.23
C PRO A 104 -0.85 5.89 -11.19
N TYR A 105 0.36 6.45 -11.16
CA TYR A 105 1.56 5.72 -10.74
C TYR A 105 1.81 6.04 -9.27
N VAL A 106 2.03 5.04 -8.45
CA VAL A 106 2.49 5.21 -7.08
C VAL A 106 4.00 5.34 -7.13
N LEU A 107 4.54 6.39 -6.53
CA LEU A 107 5.97 6.63 -6.51
C LEU A 107 6.66 5.69 -5.54
N TYR A 108 7.93 5.42 -5.78
CA TYR A 108 8.72 4.48 -4.99
C TYR A 108 9.84 5.21 -4.28
N ASN A 109 10.15 4.73 -3.07
CA ASN A 109 11.34 5.13 -2.33
C ASN A 109 12.37 4.02 -2.35
N PHE A 110 13.64 4.41 -2.38
CA PHE A 110 14.73 3.50 -2.05
C PHE A 110 14.82 3.42 -0.53
N VAL A 111 14.57 2.23 0.01
CA VAL A 111 14.63 2.01 1.46
C VAL A 111 15.41 0.74 1.76
N GLU A 112 16.06 0.72 2.90
CA GLU A 112 16.64 -0.48 3.45
C GLU A 112 15.55 -1.23 4.20
N ARG A 113 14.76 -2.01 3.45
CA ARG A 113 13.76 -2.89 4.00
C ARG A 113 14.15 -4.33 3.74
N ASP A 114 13.78 -5.18 4.67
CA ASP A 114 14.04 -6.61 4.52
C ASP A 114 13.16 -7.22 3.44
N PHE A 115 11.92 -6.75 3.31
CA PHE A 115 10.96 -7.37 2.38
C PHE A 115 9.74 -6.49 2.14
N PHE A 116 9.03 -6.80 1.05
CA PHE A 116 7.64 -6.42 0.81
C PHE A 116 6.94 -7.57 0.08
N TYR A 117 5.62 -7.50 -0.08
CA TYR A 117 4.86 -8.56 -0.74
C TYR A 117 4.17 -8.04 -1.98
N THR A 118 4.15 -8.89 -3.02
CA THR A 118 3.37 -8.64 -4.24
C THR A 118 2.34 -9.74 -4.39
N TYR A 119 1.17 -9.39 -4.90
CA TYR A 119 0.10 -10.34 -5.16
C TYR A 119 -0.01 -10.62 -6.64
N ALA A 120 0.08 -11.89 -7.01
CA ALA A 120 -0.07 -12.34 -8.39
C ALA A 120 -0.54 -13.79 -8.41
N TYR A 121 -1.32 -14.14 -9.41
CA TYR A 121 -1.80 -15.51 -9.62
C TYR A 121 -2.49 -16.11 -8.39
N GLY A 122 -3.25 -15.27 -7.67
CA GLY A 122 -4.01 -15.72 -6.50
C GLY A 122 -3.21 -15.91 -5.23
N LYS A 123 -1.96 -15.43 -5.17
CA LYS A 123 -1.13 -15.59 -3.97
C LYS A 123 -0.19 -14.42 -3.73
N TRP A 124 0.17 -14.24 -2.47
CA TRP A 124 1.22 -13.31 -2.07
C TRP A 124 2.60 -13.93 -2.25
N THR A 125 3.52 -13.17 -2.80
CA THR A 125 4.92 -13.56 -2.96
C THR A 125 5.81 -12.55 -2.25
N LYS A 126 6.68 -13.06 -1.37
CA LYS A 126 7.64 -12.23 -0.64
C LYS A 126 8.77 -11.83 -1.56
N GLN A 127 8.98 -10.52 -1.65
CA GLN A 127 10.14 -9.93 -2.32
C GLN A 127 11.15 -9.61 -1.24
N GLN A 128 12.28 -10.26 -1.26
CA GLN A 128 13.27 -10.17 -0.20
C GLN A 128 14.62 -9.76 -0.77
N ALA A 129 15.31 -8.86 -0.04
CA ALA A 129 16.66 -8.49 -0.38
C ALA A 129 17.60 -9.70 -0.20
N ASP A 130 18.54 -9.83 -1.13
CA ASP A 130 19.58 -10.84 -1.00
C ASP A 130 20.51 -10.46 0.15
N LEU A 131 20.75 -11.40 1.07
CA LEU A 131 21.62 -11.18 2.23
C LEU A 131 23.07 -10.89 1.85
N GLN A 132 23.51 -11.31 0.66
CA GLN A 132 24.88 -11.10 0.18
C GLN A 132 25.07 -9.77 -0.54
N GLU A 133 24.01 -9.21 -1.07
CA GLU A 133 23.99 -7.89 -1.67
C GLU A 133 23.12 -7.01 -0.79
N LYS A 134 23.65 -5.89 -0.32
CA LYS A 134 22.84 -4.89 0.36
C LYS A 134 21.92 -4.24 -0.67
N LEU A 135 20.91 -4.98 -1.16
CA LEU A 135 19.98 -4.48 -2.14
C LEU A 135 19.04 -3.50 -1.46
N GLN A 136 19.04 -2.29 -1.98
CA GLN A 136 18.00 -1.34 -1.67
C GLN A 136 16.76 -1.79 -2.42
N LEU A 137 15.70 -2.09 -1.68
CA LEU A 137 14.42 -2.39 -2.28
C LEU A 137 13.70 -1.10 -2.63
N ASN A 138 13.12 -1.06 -3.83
CA ASN A 138 12.15 -0.03 -4.20
C ASN A 138 10.81 -0.41 -3.60
N GLU A 139 10.30 0.39 -2.69
CA GLU A 139 8.97 0.17 -2.15
C GLU A 139 8.03 1.33 -2.47
N PRO A 140 6.71 1.08 -2.57
CA PRO A 140 5.75 2.16 -2.72
C PRO A 140 5.88 3.19 -1.61
N SER A 141 5.79 4.47 -1.96
CA SER A 141 5.92 5.56 -1.01
C SER A 141 4.63 5.74 -0.24
N ILE A 142 4.44 4.91 0.79
CA ILE A 142 3.29 4.91 1.69
C ILE A 142 3.81 5.11 3.10
N ASN A 143 3.19 6.03 3.84
CA ASN A 143 3.50 6.27 5.25
C ASN A 143 2.21 6.29 6.06
N LEU A 144 2.32 5.93 7.33
CA LEU A 144 1.21 5.93 8.27
C LEU A 144 1.44 6.97 9.34
N ILE A 145 0.35 7.62 9.78
CA ILE A 145 0.35 8.49 10.95
C ILE A 145 -0.51 7.81 12.00
N LEU A 146 0.09 7.61 13.17
CA LEU A 146 -0.53 6.92 14.29
C LEU A 146 -0.74 7.91 15.43
N SER A 147 -1.67 7.58 16.32
CA SER A 147 -1.87 8.31 17.57
C SER A 147 -1.99 7.36 18.74
N ASN A 148 -1.70 7.90 19.91
CA ASN A 148 -1.86 7.16 21.15
C ASN A 148 -3.32 6.87 21.48
#